data_422accba98e4bb78c5c40346249e511c
#
_entry.id   422accba98e4bb78c5c40346249e511c
#
_cell.length_a   1.000
_cell.length_b   1.000
_cell.length_c   1.000
_cell.angle_alpha   90.00
_cell.angle_beta   90.00
_cell.angle_gamma   90.00
#
_symmetry.space_group_name_H-M   'P 1'
#
loop_
_entity.id
_entity.type
_entity.pdbx_description
1 polymer ?
#
loop_
_entity_poly.entity_id
_entity_poly.type
_entity_poly.pdbx_seq_one_letter_code
_entity_poly.pdbx_strand_id
1 'polypeptide(L)'
;KIEKIKQFLLSHNFNEIFTNSLISETKHLSESILIKNPLNSDLALLRNSLVPNILDIYPKNLRFGIDYLKFFEVGRVYKQKNNKVYENEVLAFSFPIQNSNINSKISFFKAKSFIEQLLLNFNDMDFTLKQDIKENSYYHPKKHLSIYLGDQLVGNCGEIHPKYKKLFNLKQNLYALELNLDYIKNHNLISKIRIYKDYSKYPVITKDLSLT
;
A
#
# COMPACT_ATOMS: atom_id res chain seq x y z
N LYS A 1 -2.93 18.12 -1.73
CA LYS A 1 -3.44 16.79 -1.26
C LYS A 1 -2.28 15.88 -0.85
N ILE A 2 -1.26 15.68 -1.71
CA ILE A 2 -0.10 14.80 -1.42
C ILE A 2 0.63 15.28 -0.16
N GLU A 3 0.86 16.58 -0.02
CA GLU A 3 1.54 17.12 1.16
C GLU A 3 0.82 16.76 2.48
N LYS A 4 -0.51 16.81 2.51
CA LYS A 4 -1.28 16.37 3.69
C LYS A 4 -1.04 14.90 4.03
N ILE A 5 -0.90 14.05 3.00
CA ILE A 5 -0.65 12.62 3.19
C ILE A 5 0.77 12.40 3.71
N LYS A 6 1.76 13.11 3.17
CA LYS A 6 3.12 13.07 3.69
C LYS A 6 3.15 13.50 5.16
N GLN A 7 2.50 14.61 5.52
CA GLN A 7 2.40 15.07 6.89
C GLN A 7 1.71 14.04 7.81
N PHE A 8 0.64 13.40 7.32
CA PHE A 8 -0.02 12.33 8.06
C PHE A 8 0.94 11.16 8.32
N LEU A 9 1.69 10.71 7.31
CA LEU A 9 2.65 9.62 7.47
C LEU A 9 3.80 10.00 8.42
N LEU A 10 4.36 11.21 8.29
CA LEU A 10 5.40 11.73 9.16
C LEU A 10 4.91 11.80 10.62
N SER A 11 3.69 12.28 10.87
CA SER A 11 3.10 12.34 12.22
C SER A 11 2.88 10.95 12.85
N HIS A 12 2.86 9.89 12.05
CA HIS A 12 2.79 8.49 12.48
C HIS A 12 4.16 7.79 12.50
N ASN A 13 5.24 8.57 12.54
CA ASN A 13 6.63 8.09 12.59
C ASN A 13 7.05 7.24 11.37
N PHE A 14 6.55 7.58 10.19
CA PHE A 14 7.12 7.07 8.94
C PHE A 14 8.28 7.96 8.50
N ASN A 15 9.30 7.34 7.92
CA ASN A 15 10.44 8.02 7.32
C ASN A 15 10.25 8.07 5.80
N GLU A 16 10.35 9.26 5.22
CA GLU A 16 10.37 9.40 3.76
C GLU A 16 11.71 8.90 3.22
N ILE A 17 11.64 8.08 2.17
CA ILE A 17 12.81 7.56 1.49
C ILE A 17 12.75 7.85 0.00
N PHE A 18 13.91 7.85 -0.63
CA PHE A 18 14.06 7.96 -2.08
C PHE A 18 14.91 6.81 -2.57
N THR A 19 14.34 5.99 -3.43
CA THR A 19 15.02 4.81 -3.96
C THR A 19 15.26 4.95 -5.47
N ASN A 20 16.22 4.17 -5.98
CA ASN A 20 16.53 4.18 -7.41
C ASN A 20 15.35 3.65 -8.23
N SER A 21 15.10 4.27 -9.38
CA SER A 21 14.10 3.80 -10.35
C SER A 21 14.53 2.55 -11.10
N LEU A 22 15.80 2.21 -11.07
CA LEU A 22 16.37 1.00 -11.66
C LEU A 22 16.47 -0.10 -10.60
N ILE A 23 16.08 -1.31 -10.97
CA ILE A 23 16.05 -2.48 -10.09
C ILE A 23 16.65 -3.72 -10.78
N SER A 24 17.02 -4.71 -9.99
CA SER A 24 17.47 -6.01 -10.46
C SER A 24 16.31 -6.86 -10.98
N GLU A 25 16.58 -7.70 -11.99
CA GLU A 25 15.64 -8.66 -12.53
C GLU A 25 15.09 -9.64 -11.47
N THR A 26 15.88 -9.96 -10.47
CA THR A 26 15.50 -10.94 -9.44
C THR A 26 14.43 -10.44 -8.46
N LYS A 27 14.20 -9.13 -8.41
CA LYS A 27 13.35 -8.47 -7.40
C LYS A 27 12.00 -7.97 -7.93
N HIS A 28 11.71 -8.18 -9.20
CA HIS A 28 10.48 -7.67 -9.81
C HIS A 28 9.42 -8.77 -10.03
N LEU A 29 8.17 -8.35 -10.17
CA LEU A 29 7.09 -9.10 -10.80
C LEU A 29 7.09 -8.79 -12.29
N SER A 30 6.50 -9.65 -13.12
CA SER A 30 6.39 -9.52 -14.58
C SER A 30 6.07 -8.10 -15.10
N GLU A 31 6.38 -7.81 -16.36
CA GLU A 31 6.07 -6.57 -17.09
C GLU A 31 6.95 -5.34 -16.75
N SER A 32 8.19 -5.55 -16.35
CA SER A 32 9.16 -4.46 -16.20
C SER A 32 9.83 -4.13 -17.54
N ILE A 33 10.25 -2.89 -17.68
CA ILE A 33 10.92 -2.40 -18.89
C ILE A 33 12.41 -2.64 -18.75
N LEU A 34 12.97 -3.44 -19.66
CA LEU A 34 14.40 -3.72 -19.71
C LEU A 34 15.17 -2.50 -20.25
N ILE A 35 16.25 -2.14 -19.58
CA ILE A 35 17.20 -1.15 -20.05
C ILE A 35 18.11 -1.77 -21.12
N LYS A 36 18.24 -1.10 -22.26
CA LYS A 36 18.99 -1.64 -23.42
C LYS A 36 20.48 -1.85 -23.13
N ASN A 37 21.10 -0.97 -22.36
CA ASN A 37 22.52 -1.04 -21.98
C ASN A 37 22.65 -0.73 -20.48
N PRO A 38 22.31 -1.67 -19.57
CA PRO A 38 22.41 -1.43 -18.14
C PRO A 38 23.87 -1.34 -17.70
N LEU A 39 24.15 -0.51 -16.70
CA LEU A 39 25.48 -0.41 -16.10
C LEU A 39 25.92 -1.69 -15.41
N ASN A 40 24.97 -2.41 -14.84
CA ASN A 40 25.13 -3.72 -14.22
C ASN A 40 23.78 -4.44 -14.13
N SER A 41 23.79 -5.71 -13.73
CA SER A 41 22.58 -6.53 -13.57
C SER A 41 21.62 -6.04 -12.47
N ASP A 42 22.13 -5.30 -11.50
CA ASP A 42 21.31 -4.77 -10.41
C ASP A 42 20.50 -3.53 -10.82
N LEU A 43 20.79 -2.96 -11.98
CA LEU A 43 20.16 -1.77 -12.55
C LEU A 43 19.63 -2.03 -13.96
N ALA A 44 19.13 -3.23 -14.21
CA ALA A 44 18.72 -3.67 -15.54
C ALA A 44 17.28 -3.32 -15.93
N LEU A 45 16.41 -3.09 -14.95
CA LEU A 45 14.98 -2.87 -15.19
C LEU A 45 14.49 -1.56 -14.59
N LEU A 46 13.53 -0.92 -15.26
CA LEU A 46 12.72 0.13 -14.65
C LEU A 46 11.70 -0.49 -13.70
N ARG A 47 11.60 0.05 -12.49
CA ARG A 47 10.66 -0.41 -11.47
C ARG A 47 9.21 -0.20 -11.91
N ASN A 48 8.38 -1.22 -11.74
CA ASN A 48 6.94 -1.17 -11.98
C ASN A 48 6.11 -1.06 -10.68
N SER A 49 6.79 -1.06 -9.53
CA SER A 49 6.25 -0.90 -8.17
C SER A 49 7.32 -0.33 -7.25
N LEU A 50 6.93 0.43 -6.23
CA LEU A 50 7.82 0.90 -5.16
C LEU A 50 7.99 -0.13 -4.04
N VAL A 51 7.09 -1.11 -3.93
CA VAL A 51 7.10 -2.09 -2.84
C VAL A 51 8.43 -2.83 -2.74
N PRO A 52 9.00 -3.41 -3.81
CA PRO A 52 10.28 -4.11 -3.72
C PRO A 52 11.42 -3.21 -3.23
N ASN A 53 11.46 -1.96 -3.68
CA ASN A 53 12.48 -0.99 -3.28
C ASN A 53 12.41 -0.72 -1.77
N ILE A 54 11.20 -0.50 -1.24
CA ILE A 54 10.97 -0.29 0.20
C ILE A 54 11.37 -1.54 1.00
N LEU A 55 11.02 -2.74 0.52
CA LEU A 55 11.36 -3.99 1.20
C LEU A 55 12.88 -4.22 1.27
N ASP A 56 13.63 -3.81 0.26
CA ASP A 56 15.09 -3.97 0.20
C ASP A 56 15.85 -3.10 1.22
N ILE A 57 15.21 -2.08 1.75
CA ILE A 57 15.80 -1.17 2.75
C ILE A 57 15.80 -1.80 4.15
N TYR A 58 14.82 -2.62 4.50
CA TYR A 58 14.69 -3.20 5.84
C TYR A 58 15.94 -3.99 6.30
N PRO A 59 16.46 -4.97 5.53
CA PRO A 59 17.64 -5.72 5.96
C PRO A 59 18.89 -4.84 6.11
N LYS A 60 18.99 -3.77 5.30
CA LYS A 60 20.12 -2.83 5.38
C LYS A 60 20.10 -2.06 6.71
N ASN A 61 18.92 -1.59 7.14
CA ASN A 61 18.76 -0.86 8.39
C ASN A 61 18.86 -1.77 9.64
N LEU A 62 18.40 -3.00 9.56
CA LEU A 62 18.53 -3.97 10.65
C LEU A 62 19.99 -4.24 11.03
N ARG A 63 20.92 -4.14 10.07
CA ARG A 63 22.37 -4.27 10.35
C ARG A 63 22.90 -3.17 11.27
N PHE A 64 22.22 -2.02 11.33
CA PHE A 64 22.56 -0.89 12.21
C PHE A 64 21.77 -0.92 13.54
N GLY A 65 21.09 -2.04 13.85
CA GLY A 65 20.37 -2.20 15.12
C GLY A 65 19.04 -1.48 15.19
N ILE A 66 18.53 -0.98 14.06
CA ILE A 66 17.23 -0.30 14.00
C ILE A 66 16.19 -1.30 13.46
N ASP A 67 15.35 -1.82 14.34
CA ASP A 67 14.46 -2.95 14.05
C ASP A 67 12.98 -2.58 13.87
N TYR A 68 12.57 -1.36 14.25
CA TYR A 68 11.18 -0.91 14.09
C TYR A 68 11.08 0.36 13.25
N LEU A 69 11.26 0.19 11.96
CA LEU A 69 11.19 1.29 11.00
C LEU A 69 9.92 1.22 10.16
N LYS A 70 9.38 2.39 9.88
CA LYS A 70 8.30 2.59 8.93
C LYS A 70 8.81 3.47 7.81
N PHE A 71 8.61 3.05 6.57
CA PHE A 71 9.09 3.76 5.41
C PHE A 71 7.96 4.11 4.46
N PHE A 72 8.05 5.26 3.80
CA PHE A 72 7.22 5.60 2.67
C PHE A 72 8.02 6.30 1.58
N GLU A 73 7.55 6.17 0.35
CA GLU A 73 8.09 6.85 -0.82
C GLU A 73 6.93 7.33 -1.69
N VAL A 74 7.06 8.55 -2.21
CA VAL A 74 6.29 9.04 -3.34
C VAL A 74 7.23 9.08 -4.54
N GLY A 75 6.95 8.27 -5.54
CA GLY A 75 7.86 8.12 -6.68
C GLY A 75 7.16 7.61 -7.92
N ARG A 76 7.93 7.54 -9.00
CA ARG A 76 7.44 7.10 -10.30
C ARG A 76 7.69 5.62 -10.52
N VAL A 77 6.71 4.97 -11.13
CA VAL A 77 6.77 3.59 -11.60
C VAL A 77 6.45 3.53 -13.09
N TYR A 78 6.98 2.53 -13.77
CA TYR A 78 6.94 2.42 -15.22
C TYR A 78 6.33 1.09 -15.63
N LYS A 79 5.38 1.12 -16.56
CA LYS A 79 4.72 -0.07 -17.09
C LYS A 79 4.70 -0.01 -18.61
N GLN A 80 4.86 -1.16 -19.25
CA GLN A 80 4.70 -1.28 -20.69
C GLN A 80 3.43 -2.03 -21.02
N LYS A 81 2.60 -1.46 -21.88
CA LYS A 81 1.39 -2.12 -22.40
C LYS A 81 1.25 -1.76 -23.88
N ASN A 82 1.05 -2.77 -24.74
CA ASN A 82 0.92 -2.58 -26.20
C ASN A 82 2.06 -1.73 -26.78
N ASN A 83 3.31 -2.01 -26.42
CA ASN A 83 4.52 -1.29 -26.82
C ASN A 83 4.55 0.22 -26.45
N LYS A 84 3.61 0.68 -25.62
CA LYS A 84 3.64 2.03 -25.06
C LYS A 84 4.10 1.97 -23.60
N VAL A 85 4.98 2.91 -23.25
CA VAL A 85 5.44 3.09 -21.88
C VAL A 85 4.50 4.05 -21.18
N TYR A 86 4.06 3.66 -19.99
CA TYR A 86 3.25 4.47 -19.08
C TYR A 86 4.06 4.73 -17.82
N GLU A 87 4.09 5.98 -17.43
CA GLU A 87 4.68 6.44 -16.19
C GLU A 87 3.57 6.86 -15.25
N ASN A 88 3.62 6.39 -14.00
CA ASN A 88 2.64 6.76 -12.98
C ASN A 88 3.35 7.19 -11.70
N GLU A 89 2.86 8.25 -11.08
CA GLU A 89 3.25 8.60 -9.72
C GLU A 89 2.45 7.78 -8.71
N VAL A 90 3.16 7.14 -7.80
CA VAL A 90 2.55 6.30 -6.76
C VAL A 90 3.06 6.68 -5.39
N LEU A 91 2.24 6.47 -4.38
CA LEU A 91 2.61 6.43 -2.98
C LEU A 91 2.74 4.97 -2.58
N ALA A 92 3.87 4.60 -1.98
CA ALA A 92 3.96 3.34 -1.29
C ALA A 92 4.49 3.55 0.14
N PHE A 93 4.06 2.68 1.05
CA PHE A 93 4.61 2.61 2.40
C PHE A 93 4.64 1.19 2.91
N SER A 94 5.49 0.96 3.91
CA SER A 94 5.54 -0.31 4.62
C SER A 94 5.90 -0.09 6.09
N PHE A 95 5.38 -0.97 6.95
CA PHE A 95 5.65 -0.99 8.37
C PHE A 95 5.62 -2.42 8.93
N PRO A 96 6.38 -2.70 10.01
CA PRO A 96 6.38 -4.01 10.64
C PRO A 96 5.09 -4.29 11.40
N ILE A 97 4.65 -5.53 11.30
CA ILE A 97 3.55 -6.05 12.11
C ILE A 97 4.17 -6.58 13.41
N GLN A 98 3.80 -5.97 14.52
CA GLN A 98 4.21 -6.51 15.82
C GLN A 98 3.55 -7.88 16.03
N ASN A 99 4.36 -8.91 16.12
CA ASN A 99 3.95 -10.22 16.61
C ASN A 99 3.76 -10.15 18.15
N SER A 100 2.76 -9.41 18.60
CA SER A 100 2.23 -9.70 19.92
C SER A 100 1.56 -11.07 19.82
N ASN A 101 1.79 -11.95 20.79
CA ASN A 101 1.22 -13.33 20.88
C ASN A 101 -0.31 -13.38 20.86
N ILE A 102 -0.97 -12.29 20.52
CA ILE A 102 -2.41 -12.10 20.48
C ILE A 102 -2.81 -11.94 19.01
N ASN A 103 -3.35 -13.03 18.44
CA ASN A 103 -4.12 -13.12 17.19
C ASN A 103 -3.61 -12.26 15.99
N SER A 104 -3.06 -12.92 14.98
CA SER A 104 -2.69 -12.34 13.69
C SER A 104 -3.84 -11.56 12.98
N LYS A 105 -5.11 -11.84 13.35
CA LYS A 105 -6.28 -11.09 12.89
C LYS A 105 -6.31 -9.66 13.42
N ILE A 106 -5.94 -9.41 14.68
CA ILE A 106 -5.95 -8.07 15.29
C ILE A 106 -4.93 -7.15 14.59
N SER A 107 -3.77 -7.66 14.22
CA SER A 107 -2.76 -6.87 13.50
C SER A 107 -3.22 -6.47 12.10
N PHE A 108 -3.94 -7.35 11.39
CA PHE A 108 -4.51 -7.04 10.08
C PHE A 108 -5.59 -5.94 10.17
N PHE A 109 -6.49 -6.03 11.15
CA PHE A 109 -7.52 -4.99 11.34
C PHE A 109 -6.94 -3.64 11.75
N LYS A 110 -5.88 -3.62 12.57
CA LYS A 110 -5.16 -2.37 12.90
C LYS A 110 -4.53 -1.75 11.65
N ALA A 111 -3.90 -2.57 10.81
CA ALA A 111 -3.33 -2.10 9.56
C ALA A 111 -4.41 -1.57 8.60
N LYS A 112 -5.54 -2.28 8.48
CA LYS A 112 -6.70 -1.84 7.70
C LYS A 112 -7.23 -0.49 8.20
N SER A 113 -7.44 -0.34 9.52
CA SER A 113 -7.90 0.92 10.12
C SER A 113 -6.95 2.08 9.85
N PHE A 114 -5.63 1.85 9.91
CA PHE A 114 -4.64 2.86 9.56
C PHE A 114 -4.77 3.31 8.10
N ILE A 115 -4.99 2.36 7.18
CA ILE A 115 -5.20 2.68 5.77
C ILE A 115 -6.49 3.46 5.55
N GLU A 116 -7.58 3.07 6.21
CA GLU A 116 -8.85 3.82 6.15
C GLU A 116 -8.67 5.26 6.64
N GLN A 117 -7.93 5.47 7.73
CA GLN A 117 -7.59 6.81 8.22
C GLN A 117 -6.73 7.60 7.23
N LEU A 118 -5.75 6.96 6.59
CA LEU A 118 -4.97 7.60 5.53
C LEU A 118 -5.86 8.03 4.36
N LEU A 119 -6.75 7.15 3.90
CA LEU A 119 -7.64 7.43 2.76
C LEU A 119 -8.60 8.59 3.05
N LEU A 120 -9.01 8.79 4.31
CA LEU A 120 -9.82 9.96 4.72
C LEU A 120 -9.10 11.30 4.47
N ASN A 121 -7.75 11.33 4.43
CA ASN A 121 -7.00 12.55 4.13
C ASN A 121 -7.09 12.98 2.65
N PHE A 122 -7.63 12.14 1.78
CA PHE A 122 -7.89 12.51 0.39
C PHE A 122 -9.18 13.32 0.20
N ASN A 123 -9.85 13.72 1.25
CA ASN A 123 -11.08 14.54 1.29
C ASN A 123 -12.14 14.12 0.26
N ASP A 124 -13.29 13.71 0.72
CA ASP A 124 -14.51 13.45 -0.07
C ASP A 124 -14.40 12.36 -1.17
N MET A 125 -13.35 11.56 -1.18
CA MET A 125 -13.21 10.41 -2.07
C MET A 125 -13.84 9.16 -1.46
N ASP A 126 -14.67 8.49 -2.25
CA ASP A 126 -15.35 7.27 -1.84
C ASP A 126 -14.49 6.04 -2.16
N PHE A 127 -13.53 5.76 -1.27
CA PHE A 127 -12.69 4.59 -1.40
C PHE A 127 -13.40 3.35 -0.87
N THR A 128 -13.34 2.27 -1.63
CA THR A 128 -13.81 0.96 -1.18
C THR A 128 -12.65 -0.03 -1.12
N LEU A 129 -12.64 -0.84 -0.05
CA LEU A 129 -11.66 -1.90 0.15
C LEU A 129 -12.33 -3.24 -0.14
N LYS A 130 -11.82 -3.98 -1.13
CA LYS A 130 -12.33 -5.29 -1.52
C LYS A 130 -11.24 -6.35 -1.40
N GLN A 131 -11.62 -7.56 -1.03
CA GLN A 131 -10.71 -8.69 -1.03
C GLN A 131 -10.81 -9.39 -2.40
N ASP A 132 -9.85 -9.06 -3.27
CA ASP A 132 -9.74 -9.69 -4.59
C ASP A 132 -8.55 -10.63 -4.60
N ILE A 133 -8.73 -11.81 -5.17
CA ILE A 133 -7.64 -12.78 -5.33
C ILE A 133 -6.85 -12.36 -6.59
N LYS A 134 -5.65 -11.81 -6.39
CA LYS A 134 -4.70 -11.57 -7.48
C LYS A 134 -3.53 -12.54 -7.38
N GLU A 135 -3.37 -13.36 -8.41
CA GLU A 135 -2.16 -14.12 -8.59
C GLU A 135 -0.97 -13.19 -8.88
N ASN A 136 0.23 -13.59 -8.48
CA ASN A 136 1.48 -12.86 -8.71
C ASN A 136 1.55 -11.44 -8.11
N SER A 137 1.16 -11.29 -6.87
CA SER A 137 1.26 -10.04 -6.13
C SER A 137 2.30 -10.14 -5.01
N TYR A 138 2.83 -8.99 -4.54
CA TYR A 138 3.74 -8.95 -3.38
C TYR A 138 3.02 -9.29 -2.08
N TYR A 139 1.69 -9.31 -2.08
CA TYR A 139 0.85 -9.46 -0.90
C TYR A 139 0.41 -10.91 -0.68
N HIS A 140 0.16 -11.23 0.57
CA HIS A 140 -0.35 -12.54 0.98
C HIS A 140 -1.78 -12.76 0.44
N PRO A 141 -2.10 -13.89 -0.21
CA PRO A 141 -3.37 -14.08 -0.93
C PRO A 141 -4.62 -13.96 -0.06
N LYS A 142 -4.52 -14.25 1.25
CA LYS A 142 -5.65 -14.18 2.19
C LYS A 142 -5.63 -12.93 3.09
N LYS A 143 -4.57 -12.10 3.01
CA LYS A 143 -4.38 -10.94 3.89
C LYS A 143 -4.02 -9.70 3.07
N HIS A 144 -4.74 -9.48 1.99
CA HIS A 144 -4.61 -8.28 1.17
C HIS A 144 -5.97 -7.71 0.83
N LEU A 145 -5.97 -6.45 0.44
CA LEU A 145 -7.13 -5.70 0.00
C LEU A 145 -6.76 -4.89 -1.23
N SER A 146 -7.64 -4.89 -2.20
CA SER A 146 -7.61 -3.97 -3.34
C SER A 146 -8.36 -2.70 -2.98
N ILE A 147 -7.80 -1.55 -3.35
CA ILE A 147 -8.35 -0.23 -3.06
C ILE A 147 -8.97 0.31 -4.35
N TYR A 148 -10.25 0.59 -4.31
CA TYR A 148 -11.01 1.13 -5.43
C TYR A 148 -11.45 2.56 -5.14
N LEU A 149 -11.49 3.38 -6.19
CA LEU A 149 -12.14 4.67 -6.22
C LEU A 149 -13.25 4.61 -7.26
N GLY A 150 -14.50 4.50 -6.81
CA GLY A 150 -15.58 4.02 -7.65
C GLY A 150 -15.31 2.60 -8.13
N ASP A 151 -15.36 2.37 -9.44
CA ASP A 151 -15.06 1.07 -10.05
C ASP A 151 -13.61 0.90 -10.48
N GLN A 152 -12.79 1.93 -10.33
CA GLN A 152 -11.39 1.89 -10.73
C GLN A 152 -10.49 1.41 -9.60
N LEU A 153 -9.68 0.37 -9.89
CA LEU A 153 -8.61 -0.06 -9.00
C LEU A 153 -7.50 0.99 -8.96
N VAL A 154 -7.26 1.57 -7.78
CA VAL A 154 -6.25 2.61 -7.58
C VAL A 154 -5.09 2.17 -6.72
N GLY A 155 -5.18 1.03 -6.04
CA GLY A 155 -4.09 0.55 -5.19
C GLY A 155 -4.33 -0.83 -4.61
N ASN A 156 -3.31 -1.31 -3.91
CA ASN A 156 -3.35 -2.58 -3.18
C ASN A 156 -2.64 -2.41 -1.84
N CYS A 157 -3.07 -3.17 -0.85
CA CYS A 157 -2.42 -3.22 0.44
C CYS A 157 -2.55 -4.61 1.07
N GLY A 158 -1.63 -4.96 1.93
CA GLY A 158 -1.68 -6.25 2.61
C GLY A 158 -0.39 -6.64 3.31
N GLU A 159 -0.43 -7.78 3.97
CA GLU A 159 0.77 -8.42 4.52
C GLU A 159 1.64 -8.93 3.37
N ILE A 160 2.95 -8.75 3.48
CA ILE A 160 3.89 -9.23 2.45
C ILE A 160 3.88 -10.76 2.41
N HIS A 161 3.81 -11.30 1.20
CA HIS A 161 3.76 -12.74 0.97
C HIS A 161 5.04 -13.43 1.48
N PRO A 162 4.97 -14.60 2.12
CA PRO A 162 6.12 -15.34 2.66
C PRO A 162 7.25 -15.58 1.65
N LYS A 163 6.92 -15.78 0.36
CA LYS A 163 7.91 -15.90 -0.73
C LYS A 163 8.81 -14.65 -0.80
N TYR A 164 8.22 -13.46 -0.77
CA TYR A 164 8.98 -12.20 -0.84
C TYR A 164 9.65 -11.87 0.49
N LYS A 165 9.03 -12.24 1.62
CA LYS A 165 9.71 -12.17 2.92
C LYS A 165 11.05 -12.92 2.89
N LYS A 166 11.09 -14.12 2.31
CA LYS A 166 12.31 -14.91 2.13
C LYS A 166 13.27 -14.26 1.13
N LEU A 167 12.77 -13.82 -0.03
CA LEU A 167 13.58 -13.21 -1.10
C LEU A 167 14.31 -11.95 -0.62
N PHE A 168 13.64 -11.10 0.15
CA PHE A 168 14.19 -9.86 0.69
C PHE A 168 14.86 -10.02 2.07
N ASN A 169 15.02 -11.26 2.58
CA ASN A 169 15.60 -11.56 3.90
C ASN A 169 14.97 -10.75 5.05
N LEU A 170 13.64 -10.60 5.02
CA LEU A 170 12.91 -9.86 6.05
C LEU A 170 12.76 -10.70 7.32
N LYS A 171 13.25 -10.20 8.46
CA LYS A 171 13.13 -10.90 9.75
C LYS A 171 11.72 -10.86 10.31
N GLN A 172 10.99 -9.79 10.05
CA GLN A 172 9.64 -9.57 10.58
C GLN A 172 8.60 -9.57 9.46
N ASN A 173 7.34 -9.75 9.82
CA ASN A 173 6.24 -9.59 8.88
C ASN A 173 6.01 -8.10 8.65
N LEU A 174 5.83 -7.72 7.40
CA LEU A 174 5.58 -6.34 7.01
C LEU A 174 4.20 -6.23 6.38
N TYR A 175 3.56 -5.12 6.63
CA TYR A 175 2.40 -4.66 5.90
C TYR A 175 2.85 -3.58 4.91
N ALA A 176 2.32 -3.61 3.71
CA ALA A 176 2.63 -2.60 2.69
C ALA A 176 1.37 -2.14 1.96
N LEU A 177 1.44 -0.92 1.43
CA LEU A 177 0.45 -0.34 0.53
C LEU A 177 1.15 0.27 -0.66
N GLU A 178 0.52 0.20 -1.83
CA GLU A 178 0.85 1.01 -2.99
C GLU A 178 -0.42 1.60 -3.60
N LEU A 179 -0.42 2.91 -3.86
CA LEU A 179 -1.57 3.69 -4.30
C LEU A 179 -1.20 4.57 -5.50
N ASN A 180 -1.95 4.51 -6.59
CA ASN A 180 -1.75 5.34 -7.77
C ASN A 180 -2.25 6.77 -7.52
N LEU A 181 -1.33 7.72 -7.47
CA LEU A 181 -1.64 9.11 -7.18
C LEU A 181 -2.13 9.87 -8.41
N ASP A 182 -1.68 9.52 -9.61
CA ASP A 182 -2.10 10.22 -10.82
C ASP A 182 -3.59 10.04 -11.08
N TYR A 183 -4.08 8.81 -10.89
CA TYR A 183 -5.52 8.57 -11.00
C TYR A 183 -6.31 9.38 -9.96
N ILE A 184 -5.84 9.40 -8.73
CA ILE A 184 -6.48 10.13 -7.62
C ILE A 184 -6.44 11.66 -7.86
N LYS A 185 -5.34 12.17 -8.43
CA LYS A 185 -5.23 13.61 -8.77
C LYS A 185 -6.18 14.02 -9.89
N ASN A 186 -6.28 13.18 -10.91
CA ASN A 186 -7.05 13.45 -12.12
C ASN A 186 -8.55 13.18 -11.94
N HIS A 187 -8.92 12.51 -10.87
CA HIS A 187 -10.31 12.27 -10.56
C HIS A 187 -10.95 13.57 -10.06
N ASN A 188 -11.64 14.26 -10.98
CA ASN A 188 -12.43 15.46 -10.65
C ASN A 188 -13.61 15.05 -9.78
N LEU A 189 -13.47 15.24 -8.50
CA LEU A 189 -14.53 15.01 -7.56
C LEU A 189 -15.51 16.18 -7.65
N ILE A 190 -16.71 15.84 -8.04
CA ILE A 190 -17.88 16.54 -7.53
C ILE A 190 -17.82 16.27 -6.01
N SER A 191 -17.39 17.28 -5.24
CA SER A 191 -17.41 17.20 -3.78
C SER A 191 -18.80 16.74 -3.36
N LYS A 192 -18.90 15.52 -2.83
CA LYS A 192 -20.12 15.09 -2.17
C LYS A 192 -20.27 16.01 -0.97
N ILE A 193 -21.12 17.03 -1.09
CA ILE A 193 -21.56 17.82 0.04
C ILE A 193 -22.03 16.80 1.07
N ARG A 194 -21.38 16.77 2.23
CA ARG A 194 -21.84 15.92 3.34
C ARG A 194 -23.22 16.44 3.74
N ILE A 195 -24.24 15.79 3.22
CA ILE A 195 -25.61 16.09 3.62
C ILE A 195 -25.72 15.63 5.07
N TYR A 196 -25.98 16.60 5.95
CA TYR A 196 -26.31 16.31 7.33
C TYR A 196 -27.49 15.33 7.34
N LYS A 197 -27.30 14.16 7.94
CA LYS A 197 -28.40 13.23 8.25
C LYS A 197 -28.78 13.47 9.70
N ASP A 198 -30.01 13.92 9.91
CA ASP A 198 -30.58 13.98 11.26
C ASP A 198 -30.44 12.62 11.95
N TYR A 199 -29.94 12.63 13.16
CA TYR A 199 -29.95 11.43 14.01
C TYR A 199 -31.40 11.10 14.39
N SER A 200 -31.67 9.81 14.56
CA SER A 200 -33.00 9.35 14.95
C SER A 200 -33.45 10.03 16.27
N LYS A 201 -34.57 10.72 16.24
CA LYS A 201 -35.18 11.35 17.41
C LYS A 201 -35.78 10.32 18.39
N TYR A 202 -35.82 9.05 17.97
CA TYR A 202 -36.39 7.97 18.77
C TYR A 202 -35.26 7.12 19.37
N PRO A 203 -35.40 6.70 20.63
CA PRO A 203 -34.42 5.78 21.25
C PRO A 203 -34.44 4.42 20.53
N VAL A 204 -33.25 3.80 20.44
CA VAL A 204 -33.11 2.44 19.92
C VAL A 204 -33.81 1.46 20.86
N ILE A 205 -34.75 0.68 20.35
CA ILE A 205 -35.38 -0.42 21.09
C ILE A 205 -34.66 -1.72 20.73
N THR A 206 -33.97 -2.30 21.69
CA THR A 206 -33.38 -3.64 21.55
C THR A 206 -34.39 -4.66 22.04
N LYS A 207 -34.72 -5.66 21.21
CA LYS A 207 -35.56 -6.80 21.58
C LYS A 207 -34.76 -8.08 21.37
N ASP A 208 -34.69 -8.91 22.39
CA ASP A 208 -34.12 -10.23 22.29
C ASP A 208 -35.24 -11.26 21.97
N LEU A 209 -35.01 -12.08 20.94
CA LEU A 209 -35.88 -13.17 20.55
C LEU A 209 -35.20 -14.49 20.95
N SER A 210 -35.82 -15.22 21.87
CA SER A 210 -35.42 -16.59 22.17
C SER A 210 -36.31 -17.54 21.35
N LEU A 211 -35.68 -18.32 20.49
CA LEU A 211 -36.34 -19.39 19.73
C LEU A 211 -36.07 -20.70 20.47
N THR A 212 -37.12 -21.36 20.93
CA THR A 212 -37.10 -22.72 21.47
C THR A 212 -37.30 -23.73 20.35
#